data_a9a379b0bb44a38f88b62b7ba5c0f976
#
_entry.id   a9a379b0bb44a38f88b62b7ba5c0f976
#
_cell.length_a   1.000
_cell.length_b   1.000
_cell.length_c   1.000
_cell.angle_alpha   90.00
_cell.angle_beta   90.00
_cell.angle_gamma   90.00
#
_symmetry.space_group_name_H-M   'P 1'
#
loop_
_entity.id
_entity.type
_entity.pdbx_description
1 polymer ?
#
loop_
_entity_poly.entity_id
_entity_poly.type
_entity_poly.pdbx_seq_one_letter_code
_entity_poly.pdbx_strand_id
1 'polypeptide(L)'
;MAYEKLFEKGHIGPLTIRNRAVMSPMGTDLADTNGNATPRLIAYYAERAKGGIGLIINEYTGVDDVDSIPTQHNLRMAQDYNVKAAEELTRTVHQYGAKIFAQLHHGGATSKSAFTGRQNLSPSGIPMAPGGEVPREMTLEDIKRVQDKFVAAAVRCKKAGYDGVELHGCLLYTSPSP
;
A
#
# COMPACT_ATOMS: atom_id res chain seq x y z
N MET A 1 -35.25 -5.84 3.39
CA MET A 1 -34.27 -5.27 4.40
C MET A 1 -33.69 -3.98 3.86
N ALA A 2 -33.44 -2.99 4.73
CA ALA A 2 -32.91 -1.67 4.35
C ALA A 2 -31.47 -1.80 3.93
N TYR A 3 -30.81 -2.27 3.17
CA TYR A 3 -29.40 -2.38 2.74
C TYR A 3 -29.06 -3.72 2.04
N GLU A 4 -30.03 -4.29 1.33
CA GLU A 4 -29.83 -5.57 0.62
C GLU A 4 -28.62 -5.52 -0.33
N LYS A 5 -28.46 -4.41 -1.05
CA LYS A 5 -27.34 -4.20 -1.99
C LYS A 5 -25.96 -4.28 -1.35
N LEU A 6 -25.82 -3.89 -0.07
CA LEU A 6 -24.55 -3.95 0.65
C LEU A 6 -24.07 -5.39 0.85
N PHE A 7 -25.01 -6.31 1.05
CA PHE A 7 -24.71 -7.70 1.36
C PHE A 7 -24.71 -8.63 0.13
N GLU A 8 -25.03 -8.10 -1.05
CA GLU A 8 -24.86 -8.83 -2.30
C GLU A 8 -23.37 -9.00 -2.62
N LYS A 9 -23.04 -10.11 -3.30
CA LYS A 9 -21.68 -10.30 -3.82
C LYS A 9 -21.29 -9.14 -4.75
N GLY A 10 -20.06 -8.68 -4.63
CA GLY A 10 -19.44 -7.73 -5.56
C GLY A 10 -18.45 -8.43 -6.47
N HIS A 11 -18.12 -7.77 -7.58
CA HIS A 11 -17.12 -8.25 -8.55
C HIS A 11 -16.16 -7.13 -8.91
N ILE A 12 -14.85 -7.46 -8.95
CA ILE A 12 -13.77 -6.60 -9.43
C ILE A 12 -13.03 -7.41 -10.49
N GLY A 13 -13.35 -7.16 -11.77
CA GLY A 13 -12.91 -8.06 -12.84
C GLY A 13 -13.37 -9.49 -12.58
N PRO A 14 -12.47 -10.48 -12.59
CA PRO A 14 -12.80 -11.89 -12.30
C PRO A 14 -12.95 -12.19 -10.79
N LEU A 15 -12.54 -11.27 -9.91
CA LEU A 15 -12.56 -11.48 -8.48
C LEU A 15 -13.97 -11.28 -7.91
N THR A 16 -14.46 -12.26 -7.15
CA THR A 16 -15.70 -12.16 -6.39
C THR A 16 -15.41 -11.82 -4.93
N ILE A 17 -16.05 -10.80 -4.39
CA ILE A 17 -16.05 -10.43 -2.98
C ILE A 17 -17.42 -10.78 -2.35
N ARG A 18 -17.41 -11.23 -1.09
CA ARG A 18 -18.60 -11.77 -0.41
C ARG A 18 -19.72 -10.75 -0.18
N ASN A 19 -19.39 -9.46 -0.13
CA ASN A 19 -20.32 -8.33 -0.02
C ASN A 19 -19.64 -7.06 -0.56
N ARG A 20 -20.35 -5.94 -0.58
CA ARG A 20 -19.87 -4.67 -1.13
C ARG A 20 -19.28 -3.73 -0.07
N ALA A 21 -19.02 -4.22 1.14
CA ALA A 21 -18.30 -3.47 2.15
C ALA A 21 -16.80 -3.58 1.90
N VAL A 22 -16.16 -2.43 1.72
CA VAL A 22 -14.71 -2.32 1.46
C VAL A 22 -14.07 -1.44 2.53
N MET A 23 -13.00 -1.92 3.14
CA MET A 23 -12.16 -1.12 4.00
C MET A 23 -11.17 -0.35 3.12
N SER A 24 -11.26 0.98 3.13
CA SER A 24 -10.30 1.86 2.46
C SER A 24 -8.93 1.85 3.17
N PRO A 25 -7.83 2.13 2.45
CA PRO A 25 -6.50 2.12 3.03
C PRO A 25 -6.30 3.24 4.05
N MET A 26 -5.71 2.88 5.19
CA MET A 26 -5.32 3.82 6.25
C MET A 26 -3.98 3.41 6.81
N GLY A 27 -3.02 4.34 6.85
CA GLY A 27 -1.71 4.13 7.46
C GLY A 27 -1.85 3.86 8.95
N THR A 28 -1.33 2.72 9.42
CA THR A 28 -1.38 2.32 10.84
C THR A 28 -0.08 2.54 11.57
N ASP A 29 1.02 2.59 10.83
CA ASP A 29 2.40 2.64 11.36
C ASP A 29 2.71 1.47 12.31
N LEU A 30 2.16 0.28 12.01
CA LEU A 30 2.30 -0.94 12.82
C LEU A 30 3.25 -1.98 12.20
N ALA A 31 3.86 -1.72 11.05
CA ALA A 31 4.91 -2.57 10.49
C ALA A 31 6.20 -2.47 11.33
N ASP A 32 7.14 -3.38 11.11
CA ASP A 32 8.47 -3.23 11.67
C ASP A 32 9.32 -2.20 10.88
N THR A 33 10.53 -1.92 11.36
CA THR A 33 11.44 -0.96 10.71
C THR A 33 11.91 -1.40 9.32
N ASN A 34 11.78 -2.69 8.99
CA ASN A 34 12.05 -3.24 7.66
C ASN A 34 10.82 -3.28 6.75
N GLY A 35 9.67 -2.78 7.25
CA GLY A 35 8.41 -2.75 6.52
C GLY A 35 7.68 -4.09 6.48
N ASN A 36 8.01 -5.05 7.36
CA ASN A 36 7.31 -6.32 7.44
C ASN A 36 6.03 -6.20 8.27
N ALA A 37 5.02 -6.98 7.90
CA ALA A 37 3.81 -7.10 8.69
C ALA A 37 4.11 -7.72 10.07
N THR A 38 3.84 -6.98 11.14
CA THR A 38 3.98 -7.46 12.51
C THR A 38 2.74 -8.25 12.95
N PRO A 39 2.83 -9.07 14.01
CA PRO A 39 1.65 -9.73 14.59
C PRO A 39 0.55 -8.74 14.97
N ARG A 40 0.92 -7.53 15.40
CA ARG A 40 -0.04 -6.46 15.74
C ARG A 40 -0.77 -5.93 14.50
N LEU A 41 -0.06 -5.73 13.40
CA LEU A 41 -0.67 -5.34 12.12
C LEU A 41 -1.59 -6.44 11.58
N ILE A 42 -1.15 -7.69 11.65
CA ILE A 42 -1.95 -8.85 11.22
C ILE A 42 -3.24 -8.95 12.04
N ALA A 43 -3.16 -8.81 13.38
CA ALA A 43 -4.32 -8.81 14.25
C ALA A 43 -5.28 -7.65 13.92
N TYR A 44 -4.75 -6.46 13.61
CA TYR A 44 -5.54 -5.30 13.21
C TYR A 44 -6.43 -5.60 12.00
N TYR A 45 -5.88 -6.21 10.94
CA TYR A 45 -6.66 -6.59 9.75
C TYR A 45 -7.54 -7.82 9.98
N ALA A 46 -7.08 -8.79 10.79
CA ALA A 46 -7.86 -9.96 11.15
C ALA A 46 -9.19 -9.60 11.82
N GLU A 47 -9.21 -8.62 12.73
CA GLU A 47 -10.43 -8.19 13.40
C GLU A 47 -11.46 -7.58 12.42
N ARG A 48 -11.01 -6.86 11.38
CA ARG A 48 -11.89 -6.34 10.32
C ARG A 48 -12.43 -7.46 9.45
N ALA A 49 -11.59 -8.43 9.10
CA ALA A 49 -12.00 -9.61 8.35
C ALA A 49 -13.03 -10.46 9.11
N LYS A 50 -12.82 -10.69 10.43
CA LYS A 50 -13.82 -11.32 11.34
C LYS A 50 -15.14 -10.56 11.38
N GLY A 51 -15.09 -9.23 11.36
CA GLY A 51 -16.26 -8.35 11.34
C GLY A 51 -17.12 -8.47 10.08
N GLY A 52 -16.69 -9.24 9.07
CA GLY A 52 -17.50 -9.54 7.89
C GLY A 52 -17.22 -8.67 6.67
N ILE A 53 -16.18 -7.83 6.66
CA ILE A 53 -15.82 -7.02 5.49
C ILE A 53 -15.56 -7.90 4.25
N GLY A 54 -15.98 -7.46 3.07
CA GLY A 54 -15.78 -8.20 1.82
C GLY A 54 -14.38 -8.06 1.24
N LEU A 55 -13.84 -6.86 1.27
CA LEU A 55 -12.50 -6.52 0.79
C LEU A 55 -11.81 -5.59 1.76
N ILE A 56 -10.54 -5.82 1.99
CA ILE A 56 -9.63 -4.92 2.68
C ILE A 56 -8.62 -4.41 1.66
N ILE A 57 -8.53 -3.09 1.48
CA ILE A 57 -7.36 -2.49 0.84
C ILE A 57 -6.47 -2.08 2.01
N ASN A 58 -5.35 -2.80 2.21
CA ASN A 58 -4.48 -2.49 3.32
C ASN A 58 -3.77 -1.15 3.10
N GLU A 59 -3.14 -0.64 4.16
CA GLU A 59 -2.46 0.66 4.18
C GLU A 59 -1.48 0.85 3.01
N TYR A 60 -1.12 2.12 2.74
CA TYR A 60 -0.09 2.43 1.75
C TYR A 60 1.15 1.59 2.01
N THR A 61 1.54 0.84 0.99
CA THR A 61 2.61 -0.16 1.04
C THR A 61 3.75 0.29 0.16
N GLY A 62 4.88 0.65 0.77
CA GLY A 62 6.03 1.21 0.08
C GLY A 62 6.62 0.25 -0.95
N VAL A 63 6.86 0.75 -2.15
CA VAL A 63 7.52 0.00 -3.23
C VAL A 63 9.03 0.21 -3.24
N ASP A 64 9.51 1.19 -2.48
CA ASP A 64 10.90 1.63 -2.43
C ASP A 64 11.34 1.87 -0.99
N ASP A 65 12.47 1.31 -0.60
CA ASP A 65 13.12 1.49 0.70
C ASP A 65 14.44 2.27 0.62
N VAL A 66 14.78 2.74 -0.56
CA VAL A 66 16.02 3.51 -0.83
C VAL A 66 15.75 5.00 -0.81
N ASP A 67 14.74 5.44 -1.56
CA ASP A 67 14.45 6.87 -1.77
C ASP A 67 13.06 7.29 -1.28
N SER A 68 12.28 6.33 -0.71
CA SER A 68 10.87 6.56 -0.41
C SER A 68 10.39 5.87 0.87
N ILE A 69 10.65 6.49 2.02
CA ILE A 69 10.12 6.05 3.32
C ILE A 69 9.42 7.25 3.99
N PRO A 70 8.08 7.34 3.90
CA PRO A 70 7.33 8.44 4.50
C PRO A 70 7.23 8.35 6.04
N THR A 71 7.08 7.13 6.58
CA THR A 71 7.14 6.84 8.02
C THR A 71 7.99 5.60 8.27
N GLN A 72 8.59 5.52 9.46
CA GLN A 72 9.54 4.45 9.79
C GLN A 72 8.89 3.06 9.80
N HIS A 73 7.63 2.98 10.20
CA HIS A 73 6.90 1.74 10.40
C HIS A 73 5.80 1.52 9.35
N ASN A 74 5.92 2.11 8.15
CA ASN A 74 5.01 1.80 7.06
C ASN A 74 5.29 0.41 6.47
N LEU A 75 4.21 -0.28 6.10
CA LEU A 75 4.31 -1.55 5.39
C LEU A 75 5.03 -1.38 4.05
N ARG A 76 5.87 -2.34 3.66
CA ARG A 76 6.62 -2.29 2.39
C ARG A 76 6.60 -3.64 1.67
N MET A 77 6.64 -3.58 0.35
CA MET A 77 6.90 -4.70 -0.56
C MET A 77 8.09 -4.39 -1.48
N ALA A 78 9.04 -3.64 -0.94
CA ALA A 78 10.23 -3.18 -1.65
C ALA A 78 11.25 -4.30 -1.90
N GLN A 79 11.28 -5.32 -1.03
CA GLN A 79 12.26 -6.39 -1.05
C GLN A 79 11.62 -7.78 -0.96
N ASP A 80 12.32 -8.81 -1.41
CA ASP A 80 11.80 -10.18 -1.41
C ASP A 80 11.62 -10.74 0.01
N TYR A 81 12.36 -10.27 1.00
CA TYR A 81 12.18 -10.67 2.39
C TYR A 81 10.83 -10.21 2.99
N ASN A 82 10.17 -9.20 2.39
CA ASN A 82 8.86 -8.75 2.84
C ASN A 82 7.74 -9.77 2.50
N VAL A 83 7.97 -10.65 1.52
CA VAL A 83 6.95 -11.59 1.03
C VAL A 83 6.44 -12.51 2.13
N LYS A 84 7.35 -13.10 2.92
CA LYS A 84 6.97 -14.07 3.95
C LYS A 84 6.04 -13.51 5.03
N ALA A 85 6.31 -12.30 5.51
CA ALA A 85 5.46 -11.65 6.50
C ALA A 85 4.10 -11.24 5.90
N ALA A 86 4.10 -10.84 4.63
CA ALA A 86 2.90 -10.50 3.90
C ALA A 86 2.03 -11.75 3.59
N GLU A 87 2.64 -12.94 3.36
CA GLU A 87 1.91 -14.21 3.24
C GLU A 87 1.12 -14.55 4.51
N GLU A 88 1.68 -14.29 5.68
CA GLU A 88 0.98 -14.52 6.94
C GLU A 88 -0.23 -13.56 7.08
N LEU A 89 -0.07 -12.30 6.70
CA LEU A 89 -1.15 -11.32 6.68
C LEU A 89 -2.29 -11.75 5.75
N THR A 90 -1.98 -12.06 4.49
CA THR A 90 -3.00 -12.45 3.49
C THR A 90 -3.72 -13.73 3.88
N ARG A 91 -2.97 -14.74 4.31
CA ARG A 91 -3.52 -16.01 4.80
C ARG A 91 -4.48 -15.79 5.97
N THR A 92 -4.11 -14.93 6.92
CA THR A 92 -4.95 -14.64 8.09
C THR A 92 -6.24 -13.94 7.68
N VAL A 93 -6.19 -12.96 6.78
CA VAL A 93 -7.39 -12.29 6.28
C VAL A 93 -8.29 -13.26 5.50
N HIS A 94 -7.71 -14.13 4.67
CA HIS A 94 -8.45 -15.14 3.91
C HIS A 94 -9.15 -16.17 4.78
N GLN A 95 -8.58 -16.54 5.94
CA GLN A 95 -9.23 -17.46 6.90
C GLN A 95 -10.62 -17.00 7.33
N TYR A 96 -10.87 -15.68 7.32
CA TYR A 96 -12.16 -15.09 7.65
C TYR A 96 -13.01 -14.74 6.41
N GLY A 97 -12.59 -15.20 5.21
CA GLY A 97 -13.35 -15.05 3.97
C GLY A 97 -13.34 -13.64 3.34
N ALA A 98 -12.53 -12.72 3.86
CA ALA A 98 -12.30 -11.43 3.21
C ALA A 98 -11.24 -11.54 2.10
N LYS A 99 -11.33 -10.66 1.11
CA LYS A 99 -10.28 -10.44 0.12
C LYS A 99 -9.35 -9.32 0.58
N ILE A 100 -8.10 -9.31 0.10
CA ILE A 100 -7.13 -8.28 0.47
C ILE A 100 -6.32 -7.78 -0.73
N PHE A 101 -6.25 -6.46 -0.89
CA PHE A 101 -5.39 -5.75 -1.85
C PHE A 101 -4.31 -4.97 -1.11
N ALA A 102 -3.14 -4.82 -1.72
CA ALA A 102 -2.13 -3.90 -1.25
C ALA A 102 -2.25 -2.56 -1.99
N GLN A 103 -2.30 -1.43 -1.26
CA GLN A 103 -2.17 -0.12 -1.88
C GLN A 103 -0.70 0.21 -2.09
N LEU A 104 -0.19 0.05 -3.31
CA LEU A 104 1.21 0.34 -3.65
C LEU A 104 1.46 1.85 -3.68
N HIS A 105 2.54 2.28 -3.04
CA HIS A 105 2.83 3.67 -2.77
C HIS A 105 4.32 4.01 -2.95
N HIS A 106 4.59 5.18 -3.51
CA HIS A 106 5.89 5.85 -3.45
C HIS A 106 5.71 7.21 -2.80
N GLY A 107 6.42 7.46 -1.70
CA GLY A 107 6.21 8.64 -0.87
C GLY A 107 6.54 9.97 -1.53
N GLY A 108 7.39 9.98 -2.55
CA GLY A 108 7.76 11.22 -3.21
C GLY A 108 8.28 12.26 -2.22
N ALA A 109 7.81 13.49 -2.34
CA ALA A 109 8.16 14.59 -1.45
C ALA A 109 7.70 14.42 0.01
N THR A 110 6.81 13.46 0.31
CA THR A 110 6.39 13.16 1.70
C THR A 110 7.37 12.24 2.43
N SER A 111 8.31 11.62 1.71
CA SER A 111 9.35 10.80 2.29
C SER A 111 10.27 11.62 3.20
N LYS A 112 10.95 10.96 4.11
CA LYS A 112 11.85 11.60 5.08
C LYS A 112 13.30 11.20 4.83
N SER A 113 14.15 12.16 4.52
CA SER A 113 15.60 11.93 4.37
C SER A 113 16.24 11.33 5.64
N ALA A 114 15.67 11.62 6.81
CA ALA A 114 16.08 11.03 8.09
C ALA A 114 15.92 9.49 8.14
N PHE A 115 15.01 8.89 7.35
CA PHE A 115 14.81 7.44 7.32
C PHE A 115 15.57 6.76 6.20
N THR A 116 15.82 7.47 5.09
CA THR A 116 16.52 6.91 3.91
C THR A 116 18.01 7.21 3.92
N GLY A 117 18.45 8.24 4.67
CA GLY A 117 19.81 8.78 4.57
C GLY A 117 20.09 9.51 3.24
N ARG A 118 19.07 9.77 2.44
CA ARG A 118 19.17 10.36 1.09
C ARG A 118 18.14 11.46 0.89
N GLN A 119 18.42 12.38 -0.02
CA GLN A 119 17.46 13.38 -0.45
C GLN A 119 16.27 12.70 -1.14
N ASN A 120 15.06 13.07 -0.75
CA ASN A 120 13.82 12.55 -1.31
C ASN A 120 13.72 12.82 -2.81
N LEU A 121 12.99 11.99 -3.54
CA LEU A 121 12.68 12.15 -4.96
C LEU A 121 11.24 12.61 -5.15
N SER A 122 11.02 13.54 -6.05
CA SER A 122 9.69 14.04 -6.41
C SER A 122 9.64 14.41 -7.89
N PRO A 123 8.48 14.44 -8.53
CA PRO A 123 8.35 14.95 -9.90
C PRO A 123 8.83 16.39 -10.08
N SER A 124 8.90 17.17 -9.00
CA SER A 124 9.43 18.52 -9.00
C SER A 124 10.31 18.75 -7.77
N GLY A 125 11.29 19.66 -7.85
CA GLY A 125 12.13 20.07 -6.71
C GLY A 125 11.41 20.97 -5.70
N ILE A 126 10.09 20.87 -5.57
CA ILE A 126 9.26 21.76 -4.73
C ILE A 126 8.94 21.04 -3.41
N PRO A 127 9.23 21.65 -2.24
CA PRO A 127 8.88 21.08 -0.96
C PRO A 127 7.37 21.04 -0.75
N MET A 128 6.88 20.04 -0.01
CA MET A 128 5.45 19.87 0.31
C MET A 128 4.85 21.03 1.13
N ALA A 129 5.68 21.70 1.91
CA ALA A 129 5.28 22.85 2.74
C ALA A 129 6.42 23.86 2.85
N PRO A 130 6.13 25.12 3.13
CA PRO A 130 7.17 26.12 3.39
C PRO A 130 8.12 25.67 4.50
N GLY A 131 9.43 25.72 4.23
CA GLY A 131 10.46 25.25 5.15
C GLY A 131 10.61 23.73 5.27
N GLY A 132 9.87 22.95 4.49
CA GLY A 132 10.02 21.49 4.40
C GLY A 132 11.28 21.06 3.64
N GLU A 133 11.55 19.75 3.66
CA GLU A 133 12.65 19.18 2.89
C GLU A 133 12.44 19.43 1.39
N VAL A 134 13.48 19.92 0.71
CA VAL A 134 13.46 20.13 -0.74
C VAL A 134 13.81 18.80 -1.40
N PRO A 135 12.89 18.19 -2.15
CA PRO A 135 13.19 16.95 -2.87
C PRO A 135 14.07 17.23 -4.09
N ARG A 136 14.79 16.21 -4.52
CA ARG A 136 15.44 16.21 -5.83
C ARG A 136 14.39 15.92 -6.92
N GLU A 137 14.41 16.70 -7.97
CA GLU A 137 13.56 16.47 -9.13
C GLU A 137 13.98 15.15 -9.82
N MET A 138 13.00 14.33 -10.19
CA MET A 138 13.21 13.06 -10.89
C MET A 138 13.65 13.30 -12.33
N THR A 139 14.68 12.57 -12.73
CA THR A 139 15.01 12.39 -14.14
C THR A 139 14.07 11.35 -14.80
N LEU A 140 14.08 11.26 -16.13
CA LEU A 140 13.34 10.21 -16.84
C LEU A 140 13.80 8.80 -16.42
N GLU A 141 15.10 8.65 -16.11
CA GLU A 141 15.65 7.39 -15.60
C GLU A 141 15.11 7.06 -14.19
N ASP A 142 15.01 8.05 -13.30
CA ASP A 142 14.39 7.86 -11.98
C ASP A 142 12.93 7.44 -12.12
N ILE A 143 12.17 8.08 -13.02
CA ILE A 143 10.77 7.73 -13.28
C ILE A 143 10.66 6.27 -13.73
N LYS A 144 11.50 5.86 -14.68
CA LYS A 144 11.51 4.47 -15.16
C LYS A 144 11.86 3.50 -14.03
N ARG A 145 12.85 3.82 -13.21
CA ARG A 145 13.25 3.03 -12.04
C ARG A 145 12.11 2.87 -11.03
N VAL A 146 11.38 3.96 -10.75
CA VAL A 146 10.22 3.92 -9.84
C VAL A 146 9.10 3.07 -10.43
N GLN A 147 8.80 3.19 -11.73
CA GLN A 147 7.83 2.31 -12.40
C GLN A 147 8.21 0.83 -12.25
N ASP A 148 9.49 0.48 -12.45
CA ASP A 148 9.96 -0.90 -12.29
C ASP A 148 9.83 -1.39 -10.84
N LYS A 149 10.00 -0.52 -9.84
CA LYS A 149 9.74 -0.85 -8.43
C LYS A 149 8.26 -1.14 -8.16
N PHE A 150 7.32 -0.39 -8.75
CA PHE A 150 5.90 -0.70 -8.66
C PHE A 150 5.59 -2.07 -9.26
N VAL A 151 6.14 -2.39 -10.44
CA VAL A 151 5.97 -3.71 -11.07
C VAL A 151 6.52 -4.83 -10.19
N ALA A 152 7.74 -4.66 -9.68
CA ALA A 152 8.37 -5.65 -8.79
C ALA A 152 7.57 -5.85 -7.49
N ALA A 153 7.06 -4.77 -6.88
CA ALA A 153 6.22 -4.84 -5.70
C ALA A 153 4.89 -5.57 -5.98
N ALA A 154 4.25 -5.31 -7.13
CA ALA A 154 3.04 -6.03 -7.53
C ALA A 154 3.28 -7.53 -7.70
N VAL A 155 4.43 -7.93 -8.27
CA VAL A 155 4.84 -9.34 -8.38
C VAL A 155 5.03 -9.97 -7.00
N ARG A 156 5.66 -9.25 -6.05
CA ARG A 156 5.81 -9.71 -4.66
C ARG A 156 4.46 -9.84 -3.97
N CYS A 157 3.55 -8.87 -4.15
CA CYS A 157 2.18 -8.97 -3.62
C CYS A 157 1.47 -10.23 -4.14
N LYS A 158 1.58 -10.52 -5.44
CA LYS A 158 1.03 -11.76 -6.02
C LYS A 158 1.63 -13.01 -5.37
N LYS A 159 2.96 -13.05 -5.18
CA LYS A 159 3.64 -14.16 -4.48
C LYS A 159 3.16 -14.31 -3.03
N ALA A 160 2.94 -13.19 -2.33
CA ALA A 160 2.43 -13.15 -0.97
C ALA A 160 0.93 -13.47 -0.84
N GLY A 161 0.22 -13.78 -1.93
CA GLY A 161 -1.17 -14.20 -1.89
C GLY A 161 -2.19 -13.05 -1.84
N TYR A 162 -1.81 -11.81 -2.11
CA TYR A 162 -2.78 -10.74 -2.31
C TYR A 162 -3.70 -11.02 -3.51
N ASP A 163 -4.97 -10.71 -3.37
CA ASP A 163 -5.98 -10.87 -4.44
C ASP A 163 -5.87 -9.78 -5.52
N GLY A 164 -5.18 -8.68 -5.22
CA GLY A 164 -4.94 -7.58 -6.15
C GLY A 164 -4.05 -6.49 -5.55
N VAL A 165 -3.81 -5.46 -6.34
CA VAL A 165 -3.11 -4.24 -5.90
C VAL A 165 -3.90 -3.02 -6.33
N GLU A 166 -3.79 -1.96 -5.54
CA GLU A 166 -4.26 -0.61 -5.86
C GLU A 166 -3.04 0.29 -6.03
N LEU A 167 -3.01 1.13 -7.04
CA LEU A 167 -1.99 2.15 -7.19
C LEU A 167 -2.43 3.41 -6.47
N HIS A 168 -1.65 3.87 -5.49
CA HIS A 168 -1.93 5.11 -4.78
C HIS A 168 -1.61 6.33 -5.64
N GLY A 169 -2.57 6.76 -6.45
CA GLY A 169 -2.54 8.04 -7.14
C GLY A 169 -3.00 9.13 -6.19
N CYS A 170 -2.07 9.69 -5.40
CA CYS A 170 -2.42 10.67 -4.39
C CYS A 170 -3.20 11.85 -4.97
N LEU A 171 -4.32 12.11 -4.37
CA LEU A 171 -5.32 13.09 -4.71
C LEU A 171 -4.78 14.50 -4.83
N LEU A 172 -4.31 14.84 -5.98
CA LEU A 172 -4.15 16.24 -6.31
C LEU A 172 -5.12 16.55 -7.47
N TYR A 173 -5.74 17.70 -7.41
CA TYR A 173 -6.64 18.23 -8.44
C TYR A 173 -6.05 18.22 -9.86
N THR A 174 -4.77 17.92 -9.97
CA THR A 174 -3.97 17.88 -11.19
C THR A 174 -3.68 16.46 -11.68
N SER A 175 -4.08 15.41 -10.95
CA SER A 175 -3.96 14.05 -11.47
C SER A 175 -5.06 13.84 -12.51
N PRO A 176 -4.74 13.73 -13.81
CA PRO A 176 -5.75 13.40 -14.79
C PRO A 176 -6.27 12.00 -14.49
N SER A 177 -7.47 11.95 -13.94
CA SER A 177 -8.20 10.69 -13.89
C SER A 177 -8.69 10.37 -15.29
N PRO A 178 -8.49 9.14 -15.76
CA PRO A 178 -9.08 8.71 -17.02
C PRO A 178 -10.62 8.74 -16.96
#